data_05018215d1133258202e458639336f50
#
_entry.id   05018215d1133258202e458639336f50
#
_cell.length_a   1.000
_cell.length_b   1.000
_cell.length_c   1.000
_cell.angle_alpha   90.00
_cell.angle_beta   90.00
_cell.angle_gamma   90.00
#
_symmetry.space_group_name_H-M   'P 1'
#
loop_
_entity.id
_entity.type
_entity.pdbx_description
1 polymer ?
#
loop_
_entity_poly.entity_id
_entity_poly.type
_entity_poly.pdbx_seq_one_letter_code
_entity_poly.pdbx_strand_id
1 'polypeptide(L)'
;ALHSKECLRLWEESGFTTHVPSAHIIAAHVHHALHEDEDAARHLAQARRIGTETEIPIGIWLSYLTEAYFHIERNDEASAIPALGRGLQIGRETGLFGTFLWLPDMLEKVAARALEDGIEAEYVRELIRRNQLAPDPTNPYPAEWPWPVKVYTLGRFELHGDDRSIEFGRKVQQKPLSLIKALVAIGGKGVSEGRFAELLWPDADGDMAHHSFTSALSRLRKLLGKDEALELKEGRLSLSNRHCWVDVWAFERFLGQAEKARKEGKEKEAIRFFEKALSLYRGPFLPFEEMTWAVPLREKLRSGFLGAVAHLGRHHEKVGRWEEAVSCYRKGLEMDDVAEELYRSLMVCHIRLGQETEALSVYRRCRKTLSSVLGMNPSAETRSIAASIGRSPA
;
A
#
# COMPACT_ATOMS: atom_id res chain seq x y z
N ALA A 1 -8.23 15.87 -31.11
CA ALA A 1 -9.61 15.93 -31.68
C ALA A 1 -9.63 15.80 -33.20
N LEU A 2 -8.91 16.64 -33.99
CA LEU A 2 -9.00 16.60 -35.46
C LEU A 2 -8.56 15.23 -36.03
N HIS A 3 -7.42 14.71 -35.60
CA HIS A 3 -6.91 13.41 -36.05
C HIS A 3 -7.75 12.21 -35.59
N SER A 4 -8.42 12.29 -34.44
CA SER A 4 -9.31 11.22 -33.97
C SER A 4 -10.59 11.14 -34.82
N LYS A 5 -11.15 12.28 -35.21
CA LYS A 5 -12.31 12.34 -36.12
C LYS A 5 -11.96 11.78 -37.52
N GLU A 6 -10.81 12.13 -38.05
CA GLU A 6 -10.34 11.62 -39.33
C GLU A 6 -10.05 10.11 -39.27
N CYS A 7 -9.47 9.63 -38.19
CA CYS A 7 -9.25 8.21 -37.94
C CYS A 7 -10.56 7.43 -37.91
N LEU A 8 -11.58 7.91 -37.18
CA LEU A 8 -12.91 7.32 -37.17
C LEU A 8 -13.53 7.25 -38.56
N ARG A 9 -13.53 8.37 -39.32
CA ARG A 9 -14.06 8.41 -40.67
C ARG A 9 -13.38 7.37 -41.58
N LEU A 10 -12.07 7.27 -41.55
CA LEU A 10 -11.31 6.32 -42.35
C LEU A 10 -11.62 4.87 -41.99
N TRP A 11 -11.79 4.52 -40.71
CA TRP A 11 -12.18 3.19 -40.29
C TRP A 11 -13.61 2.84 -40.69
N GLU A 12 -14.56 3.77 -40.55
CA GLU A 12 -15.94 3.58 -40.99
C GLU A 12 -16.02 3.38 -42.52
N GLU A 13 -15.28 4.16 -43.29
CA GLU A 13 -15.22 4.04 -44.77
C GLU A 13 -14.49 2.79 -45.23
N SER A 14 -13.54 2.27 -44.47
CA SER A 14 -12.79 1.06 -44.82
C SER A 14 -13.61 -0.23 -44.78
N GLY A 15 -14.78 -0.23 -44.13
CA GLY A 15 -15.62 -1.38 -43.91
C GLY A 15 -15.07 -2.42 -42.92
N PHE A 16 -13.93 -2.13 -42.27
CA PHE A 16 -13.37 -2.99 -41.22
C PHE A 16 -14.05 -2.73 -39.88
N THR A 17 -15.25 -3.24 -39.69
CA THR A 17 -16.08 -3.04 -38.47
C THR A 17 -15.41 -3.51 -37.20
N THR A 18 -14.47 -4.47 -37.28
CA THR A 18 -13.75 -5.01 -36.10
C THR A 18 -12.88 -4.01 -35.36
N HIS A 19 -12.41 -2.97 -36.04
CA HIS A 19 -11.53 -1.93 -35.45
C HIS A 19 -12.24 -0.65 -35.04
N VAL A 20 -13.50 -0.47 -35.47
CA VAL A 20 -14.29 0.74 -35.16
C VAL A 20 -14.46 0.95 -33.64
N PRO A 21 -14.74 -0.08 -32.80
CA PRO A 21 -14.78 0.09 -31.35
C PRO A 21 -13.48 0.67 -30.78
N SER A 22 -12.34 0.21 -31.29
CA SER A 22 -11.04 0.69 -30.86
C SER A 22 -10.77 2.15 -31.22
N ALA A 23 -11.23 2.59 -32.41
CA ALA A 23 -11.14 3.99 -32.80
C ALA A 23 -11.98 4.91 -31.90
N HIS A 24 -13.16 4.45 -31.48
CA HIS A 24 -13.99 5.15 -30.51
C HIS A 24 -13.32 5.22 -29.14
N ILE A 25 -12.64 4.17 -28.69
CA ILE A 25 -11.91 4.17 -27.42
C ILE A 25 -10.74 5.16 -27.46
N ILE A 26 -9.99 5.22 -28.57
CA ILE A 26 -8.94 6.24 -28.76
C ILE A 26 -9.54 7.66 -28.72
N ALA A 27 -10.67 7.88 -29.41
CA ALA A 27 -11.36 9.18 -29.36
C ALA A 27 -11.79 9.53 -27.93
N ALA A 28 -12.30 8.57 -27.16
CA ALA A 28 -12.66 8.77 -25.76
C ALA A 28 -11.47 9.25 -24.91
N HIS A 29 -10.29 8.63 -25.08
CA HIS A 29 -9.07 9.09 -24.40
C HIS A 29 -8.67 10.51 -24.78
N VAL A 30 -8.81 10.89 -26.08
CA VAL A 30 -8.52 12.25 -26.54
C VAL A 30 -9.48 13.26 -25.90
N HIS A 31 -10.79 12.97 -25.89
CA HIS A 31 -11.78 13.85 -25.28
C HIS A 31 -11.62 13.96 -23.77
N HIS A 32 -11.31 12.84 -23.10
CA HIS A 32 -10.99 12.87 -21.67
C HIS A 32 -9.79 13.77 -21.35
N ALA A 33 -8.69 13.68 -22.14
CA ALA A 33 -7.51 14.53 -21.98
C ALA A 33 -7.81 16.03 -22.25
N LEU A 34 -8.88 16.32 -23.00
CA LEU A 34 -9.36 17.69 -23.25
C LEU A 34 -10.40 18.15 -22.22
N HIS A 35 -10.74 17.34 -21.23
CA HIS A 35 -11.80 17.55 -20.25
C HIS A 35 -13.21 17.67 -20.87
N GLU A 36 -13.42 17.01 -22.02
CA GLU A 36 -14.70 16.95 -22.75
C GLU A 36 -15.41 15.63 -22.39
N ASP A 37 -15.88 15.54 -21.14
CA ASP A 37 -16.33 14.29 -20.51
C ASP A 37 -17.57 13.67 -21.17
N GLU A 38 -18.51 14.48 -21.63
CA GLU A 38 -19.72 14.00 -22.32
C GLU A 38 -19.37 13.36 -23.67
N ASP A 39 -18.43 13.94 -24.40
CA ASP A 39 -17.94 13.37 -25.66
C ASP A 39 -17.16 12.07 -25.43
N ALA A 40 -16.32 12.03 -24.40
CA ALA A 40 -15.63 10.80 -24.02
C ALA A 40 -16.63 9.67 -23.67
N ALA A 41 -17.65 9.94 -22.86
CA ALA A 41 -18.68 8.97 -22.50
C ALA A 41 -19.49 8.50 -23.73
N ARG A 42 -19.81 9.42 -24.66
CA ARG A 42 -20.51 9.10 -25.90
C ARG A 42 -19.70 8.13 -26.77
N HIS A 43 -18.40 8.35 -26.90
CA HIS A 43 -17.52 7.44 -27.64
C HIS A 43 -17.43 6.07 -26.99
N LEU A 44 -17.34 5.96 -25.66
CA LEU A 44 -17.36 4.67 -24.97
C LEU A 44 -18.69 3.93 -25.17
N ALA A 45 -19.81 4.64 -25.13
CA ALA A 45 -21.12 4.05 -25.41
C ALA A 45 -21.22 3.50 -26.86
N GLN A 46 -20.67 4.23 -27.84
CA GLN A 46 -20.60 3.74 -29.24
C GLN A 46 -19.71 2.52 -29.36
N ALA A 47 -18.54 2.49 -28.74
CA ALA A 47 -17.67 1.30 -28.73
C ALA A 47 -18.40 0.07 -28.20
N ARG A 48 -19.16 0.21 -27.11
CA ARG A 48 -19.98 -0.87 -26.53
C ARG A 48 -21.11 -1.31 -27.47
N ARG A 49 -21.84 -0.37 -28.03
CA ARG A 49 -22.92 -0.66 -28.96
C ARG A 49 -22.41 -1.49 -30.16
N ILE A 50 -21.37 -0.99 -30.83
CA ILE A 50 -20.79 -1.68 -31.99
C ILE A 50 -20.22 -3.04 -31.59
N GLY A 51 -19.51 -3.13 -30.47
CA GLY A 51 -18.97 -4.39 -29.96
C GLY A 51 -20.05 -5.42 -29.67
N THR A 52 -21.24 -4.98 -29.22
CA THR A 52 -22.40 -5.86 -28.99
C THR A 52 -23.05 -6.29 -30.32
N GLU A 53 -23.26 -5.36 -31.23
CA GLU A 53 -23.85 -5.63 -32.54
C GLU A 53 -23.00 -6.55 -33.44
N THR A 54 -21.68 -6.45 -33.26
CA THR A 54 -20.71 -7.25 -34.05
C THR A 54 -20.19 -8.48 -33.31
N GLU A 55 -20.67 -8.73 -32.11
CA GLU A 55 -20.20 -9.82 -31.21
C GLU A 55 -18.69 -9.80 -30.98
N ILE A 56 -18.11 -8.59 -30.87
CA ILE A 56 -16.67 -8.37 -30.62
C ILE A 56 -16.44 -7.97 -29.17
N PRO A 57 -16.14 -8.91 -28.25
CA PRO A 57 -16.08 -8.64 -26.82
C PRO A 57 -14.94 -7.72 -26.41
N ILE A 58 -13.87 -7.63 -27.20
CA ILE A 58 -12.71 -6.77 -26.88
C ILE A 58 -13.08 -5.28 -26.84
N GLY A 59 -13.99 -4.84 -27.73
CA GLY A 59 -14.47 -3.44 -27.72
C GLY A 59 -15.28 -3.11 -26.46
N ILE A 60 -16.12 -4.06 -26.04
CA ILE A 60 -16.94 -3.94 -24.84
C ILE A 60 -16.02 -3.94 -23.59
N TRP A 61 -15.15 -4.94 -23.50
CA TRP A 61 -14.19 -5.10 -22.41
C TRP A 61 -13.35 -3.84 -22.19
N LEU A 62 -12.68 -3.37 -23.25
CA LEU A 62 -11.77 -2.22 -23.16
C LEU A 62 -12.53 -0.92 -22.88
N SER A 63 -13.77 -0.76 -23.37
CA SER A 63 -14.57 0.42 -23.09
C SER A 63 -14.94 0.56 -21.61
N TYR A 64 -15.26 -0.55 -20.92
CA TYR A 64 -15.53 -0.55 -19.49
C TYR A 64 -14.25 -0.30 -18.67
N LEU A 65 -13.11 -0.86 -19.06
CA LEU A 65 -11.84 -0.57 -18.38
C LEU A 65 -11.41 0.87 -18.56
N THR A 66 -11.64 1.46 -19.74
CA THR A 66 -11.36 2.88 -20.01
C THR A 66 -12.29 3.79 -19.20
N GLU A 67 -13.57 3.45 -19.10
CA GLU A 67 -14.52 4.19 -18.25
C GLU A 67 -14.10 4.15 -16.78
N ALA A 68 -13.76 2.96 -16.27
CA ALA A 68 -13.24 2.81 -14.91
C ALA A 68 -11.97 3.64 -14.68
N TYR A 69 -11.05 3.64 -15.63
CA TYR A 69 -9.84 4.46 -15.59
C TYR A 69 -10.15 5.95 -15.47
N PHE A 70 -11.09 6.49 -16.28
CA PHE A 70 -11.47 7.89 -16.21
C PHE A 70 -12.09 8.27 -14.87
N HIS A 71 -12.90 7.40 -14.28
CA HIS A 71 -13.46 7.61 -12.95
C HIS A 71 -12.40 7.52 -11.84
N ILE A 72 -11.43 6.59 -11.96
CA ILE A 72 -10.28 6.49 -11.04
C ILE A 72 -9.46 7.80 -11.04
N GLU A 73 -9.19 8.36 -12.21
CA GLU A 73 -8.43 9.61 -12.34
C GLU A 73 -9.14 10.81 -11.66
N ARG A 74 -10.48 10.77 -11.61
CA ARG A 74 -11.33 11.80 -10.98
C ARG A 74 -11.63 11.53 -9.50
N ASN A 75 -11.10 10.43 -8.94
CA ASN A 75 -11.45 9.95 -7.59
C ASN A 75 -12.97 9.71 -7.40
N ASP A 76 -13.70 9.37 -8.47
CA ASP A 76 -15.11 8.97 -8.45
C ASP A 76 -15.22 7.46 -8.26
N GLU A 77 -15.10 7.03 -7.03
CA GLU A 77 -15.13 5.61 -6.65
C GLU A 77 -16.51 4.97 -6.91
N ALA A 78 -17.58 5.74 -6.74
CA ALA A 78 -18.94 5.23 -6.90
C ALA A 78 -19.21 4.75 -8.33
N SER A 79 -18.66 5.44 -9.33
CA SER A 79 -18.76 5.08 -10.75
C SER A 79 -17.66 4.14 -11.21
N ALA A 80 -16.45 4.25 -10.63
CA ALA A 80 -15.30 3.42 -11.02
C ALA A 80 -15.52 1.93 -10.73
N ILE A 81 -16.02 1.59 -9.53
CA ILE A 81 -16.15 0.18 -9.09
C ILE A 81 -17.10 -0.63 -9.98
N PRO A 82 -18.32 -0.17 -10.32
CA PRO A 82 -19.21 -0.90 -11.21
C PRO A 82 -18.63 -1.10 -12.61
N ALA A 83 -18.04 -0.06 -13.20
CA ALA A 83 -17.42 -0.14 -14.53
C ALA A 83 -16.25 -1.13 -14.53
N LEU A 84 -15.39 -1.07 -13.50
CA LEU A 84 -14.26 -1.97 -13.29
C LEU A 84 -14.72 -3.43 -13.18
N GLY A 85 -15.71 -3.71 -12.31
CA GLY A 85 -16.25 -5.05 -12.11
C GLY A 85 -16.81 -5.62 -13.41
N ARG A 86 -17.57 -4.83 -14.16
CA ARG A 86 -18.14 -5.30 -15.42
C ARG A 86 -17.08 -5.58 -16.48
N GLY A 87 -16.09 -4.68 -16.65
CA GLY A 87 -14.99 -4.89 -17.59
C GLY A 87 -14.18 -6.14 -17.27
N LEU A 88 -13.75 -6.30 -16.02
CA LEU A 88 -12.96 -7.45 -15.59
C LEU A 88 -13.71 -8.77 -15.68
N GLN A 89 -15.02 -8.80 -15.36
CA GLN A 89 -15.88 -9.95 -15.54
C GLN A 89 -15.91 -10.39 -17.01
N ILE A 90 -16.14 -9.46 -17.95
CA ILE A 90 -16.13 -9.76 -19.39
C ILE A 90 -14.77 -10.32 -19.81
N GLY A 91 -13.67 -9.71 -19.37
CA GLY A 91 -12.32 -10.19 -19.68
C GLY A 91 -12.10 -11.63 -19.21
N ARG A 92 -12.51 -11.96 -17.99
CA ARG A 92 -12.43 -13.31 -17.44
C ARG A 92 -13.29 -14.32 -18.24
N GLU A 93 -14.54 -13.97 -18.52
CA GLU A 93 -15.48 -14.84 -19.22
C GLU A 93 -15.08 -15.11 -20.67
N THR A 94 -14.46 -14.14 -21.33
CA THR A 94 -14.03 -14.23 -22.74
C THR A 94 -12.56 -14.57 -22.92
N GLY A 95 -11.79 -14.69 -21.83
CA GLY A 95 -10.36 -15.00 -21.88
C GLY A 95 -9.49 -13.87 -22.46
N LEU A 96 -9.94 -12.61 -22.37
CA LEU A 96 -9.20 -11.47 -22.87
C LEU A 96 -8.16 -11.00 -21.85
N PHE A 97 -6.90 -10.92 -22.25
CA PHE A 97 -5.79 -10.45 -21.40
C PHE A 97 -5.00 -9.30 -22.02
N GLY A 98 -5.25 -8.95 -23.28
CA GLY A 98 -4.51 -7.91 -23.97
C GLY A 98 -5.23 -7.40 -25.19
N THR A 99 -4.73 -6.32 -25.73
CA THR A 99 -5.23 -5.66 -26.94
C THR A 99 -4.05 -5.12 -27.74
N PHE A 100 -4.26 -4.89 -29.04
CA PHE A 100 -3.29 -4.17 -29.87
C PHE A 100 -3.17 -2.66 -29.48
N LEU A 101 -4.17 -2.13 -28.79
CA LEU A 101 -4.09 -0.83 -28.14
C LEU A 101 -3.33 -1.01 -26.83
N TRP A 102 -2.01 -0.81 -26.86
CA TRP A 102 -1.20 -0.91 -25.69
C TRP A 102 -1.34 0.38 -24.84
N LEU A 103 -2.01 0.25 -23.71
CA LEU A 103 -2.27 1.33 -22.75
C LEU A 103 -1.77 0.90 -21.36
N PRO A 104 -0.43 0.78 -21.16
CA PRO A 104 0.14 0.20 -19.93
C PRO A 104 -0.26 0.98 -18.67
N ASP A 105 -0.22 2.31 -18.72
CA ASP A 105 -0.55 3.17 -17.57
C ASP A 105 -2.02 3.02 -17.13
N MET A 106 -2.93 2.88 -18.10
CA MET A 106 -4.34 2.61 -17.83
C MET A 106 -4.53 1.25 -17.17
N LEU A 107 -3.98 0.19 -17.80
CA LEU A 107 -4.11 -1.18 -17.29
C LEU A 107 -3.49 -1.33 -15.91
N GLU A 108 -2.39 -0.65 -15.65
CA GLU A 108 -1.70 -0.64 -14.37
C GLU A 108 -2.56 -0.03 -13.26
N LYS A 109 -3.14 1.16 -13.48
CA LYS A 109 -4.03 1.82 -12.52
C LYS A 109 -5.30 1.04 -12.27
N VAL A 110 -5.92 0.52 -13.34
CA VAL A 110 -7.11 -0.31 -13.26
C VAL A 110 -6.84 -1.61 -12.50
N ALA A 111 -5.72 -2.28 -12.79
CA ALA A 111 -5.34 -3.50 -12.11
C ALA A 111 -5.01 -3.28 -10.62
N ALA A 112 -4.28 -2.19 -10.31
CA ALA A 112 -3.99 -1.82 -8.91
C ALA A 112 -5.27 -1.59 -8.11
N ARG A 113 -6.21 -0.83 -8.68
CA ARG A 113 -7.50 -0.55 -8.05
C ARG A 113 -8.33 -1.82 -7.87
N ALA A 114 -8.38 -2.68 -8.88
CA ALA A 114 -9.11 -3.94 -8.81
C ALA A 114 -8.59 -4.86 -7.69
N LEU A 115 -7.26 -4.95 -7.54
CA LEU A 115 -6.65 -5.73 -6.46
C LEU A 115 -6.92 -5.13 -5.07
N GLU A 116 -6.92 -3.79 -4.95
CA GLU A 116 -7.27 -3.11 -3.69
C GLU A 116 -8.69 -3.41 -3.21
N ASP A 117 -9.64 -3.51 -4.16
CA ASP A 117 -11.05 -3.77 -3.87
C ASP A 117 -11.42 -5.26 -3.94
N GLY A 118 -10.45 -6.14 -4.24
CA GLY A 118 -10.66 -7.59 -4.36
C GLY A 118 -11.50 -8.02 -5.57
N ILE A 119 -11.60 -7.17 -6.60
CA ILE A 119 -12.42 -7.42 -7.79
C ILE A 119 -11.66 -8.31 -8.77
N GLU A 120 -12.22 -9.49 -9.07
CA GLU A 120 -11.67 -10.48 -10.04
C GLU A 120 -10.15 -10.71 -9.84
N ALA A 121 -9.69 -10.80 -8.59
CA ALA A 121 -8.28 -10.72 -8.21
C ALA A 121 -7.38 -11.75 -8.95
N GLU A 122 -7.83 -12.98 -9.15
CA GLU A 122 -7.05 -14.00 -9.86
C GLU A 122 -6.87 -13.66 -11.34
N TYR A 123 -7.95 -13.23 -12.01
CA TYR A 123 -7.88 -12.77 -13.38
C TYR A 123 -6.96 -11.56 -13.54
N VAL A 124 -7.04 -10.60 -12.61
CA VAL A 124 -6.21 -9.39 -12.61
C VAL A 124 -4.73 -9.72 -12.42
N ARG A 125 -4.39 -10.66 -11.52
CA ARG A 125 -2.99 -11.12 -11.38
C ARG A 125 -2.45 -11.74 -12.66
N GLU A 126 -3.28 -12.52 -13.35
CA GLU A 126 -2.89 -13.11 -14.63
C GLU A 126 -2.76 -12.04 -15.74
N LEU A 127 -3.67 -11.04 -15.76
CA LEU A 127 -3.59 -9.88 -16.65
C LEU A 127 -2.26 -9.13 -16.47
N ILE A 128 -1.86 -8.88 -15.22
CA ILE A 128 -0.59 -8.23 -14.88
C ILE A 128 0.60 -9.05 -15.38
N ARG A 129 0.63 -10.36 -15.12
CA ARG A 129 1.73 -11.23 -15.51
C ARG A 129 1.88 -11.31 -17.03
N ARG A 130 0.77 -11.53 -17.77
CA ARG A 130 0.79 -11.64 -19.25
C ARG A 130 1.23 -10.35 -19.93
N ASN A 131 0.81 -9.22 -19.40
CA ASN A 131 1.18 -7.91 -19.94
C ASN A 131 2.49 -7.37 -19.37
N GLN A 132 3.15 -8.09 -18.46
CA GLN A 132 4.40 -7.66 -17.79
C GLN A 132 4.28 -6.25 -17.20
N LEU A 133 3.08 -5.94 -16.65
CA LEU A 133 2.87 -4.64 -16.04
C LEU A 133 3.79 -4.47 -14.84
N ALA A 134 4.51 -3.38 -14.83
CA ALA A 134 5.43 -3.05 -13.77
C ALA A 134 4.92 -1.83 -13.01
N PRO A 135 4.86 -1.89 -11.67
CA PRO A 135 4.32 -0.79 -10.90
C PRO A 135 5.18 0.47 -11.04
N ASP A 136 4.52 1.62 -11.13
CA ASP A 136 5.19 2.92 -11.04
C ASP A 136 5.81 3.04 -9.63
N PRO A 137 7.15 3.25 -9.54
CA PRO A 137 7.83 3.36 -8.25
C PRO A 137 7.36 4.52 -7.37
N THR A 138 6.65 5.49 -7.93
CA THR A 138 6.14 6.67 -7.21
C THR A 138 4.77 6.43 -6.56
N ASN A 139 4.04 5.40 -7.00
CA ASN A 139 2.73 5.05 -6.47
C ASN A 139 2.79 3.89 -5.47
N PRO A 140 1.98 3.90 -4.40
CA PRO A 140 1.84 2.75 -3.51
C PRO A 140 0.96 1.69 -4.17
N TYR A 141 1.56 0.58 -4.54
CA TYR A 141 0.84 -0.57 -5.05
C TYR A 141 0.43 -1.51 -3.91
N PRO A 142 -0.72 -2.18 -4.03
CA PRO A 142 -1.20 -3.08 -3.00
C PRO A 142 -0.27 -4.29 -2.84
N ALA A 143 -0.29 -4.89 -1.65
CA ALA A 143 0.44 -6.13 -1.36
C ALA A 143 -0.05 -7.31 -2.22
N GLU A 144 -1.31 -7.22 -2.68
CA GLU A 144 -1.99 -8.18 -3.55
C GLU A 144 -1.47 -8.20 -4.99
N TRP A 145 -0.73 -7.15 -5.40
CA TRP A 145 -0.01 -7.14 -6.67
C TRP A 145 0.93 -8.35 -6.75
N PRO A 146 1.06 -9.03 -7.91
CA PRO A 146 1.90 -10.22 -8.03
C PRO A 146 3.40 -9.86 -8.05
N TRP A 147 3.89 -9.36 -6.93
CA TRP A 147 5.28 -9.01 -6.76
C TRP A 147 6.17 -10.24 -6.81
N PRO A 148 7.27 -10.23 -7.60
CA PRO A 148 8.23 -11.31 -7.59
C PRO A 148 8.80 -11.59 -6.20
N VAL A 149 9.05 -10.53 -5.41
CA VAL A 149 9.53 -10.65 -4.02
C VAL A 149 8.72 -9.73 -3.11
N LYS A 150 8.24 -10.28 -1.97
CA LYS A 150 7.63 -9.50 -0.89
C LYS A 150 8.44 -9.67 0.39
N VAL A 151 8.72 -8.56 1.06
CA VAL A 151 9.47 -8.53 2.32
C VAL A 151 8.58 -7.94 3.41
N TYR A 152 8.26 -8.74 4.40
CA TYR A 152 7.48 -8.34 5.56
C TYR A 152 8.39 -8.17 6.77
N THR A 153 8.34 -7.01 7.40
CA THR A 153 9.20 -6.63 8.52
C THR A 153 8.45 -6.01 9.69
N LEU A 154 7.18 -5.63 9.49
CA LEU A 154 6.33 -5.02 10.52
C LEU A 154 5.65 -6.12 11.36
N GLY A 155 6.12 -6.29 12.60
CA GLY A 155 5.64 -7.31 13.55
C GLY A 155 6.15 -8.73 13.30
N ARG A 156 6.84 -8.98 12.18
CA ARG A 156 7.39 -10.28 11.80
C ARG A 156 8.54 -10.11 10.82
N PHE A 157 9.21 -11.20 10.49
CA PHE A 157 10.12 -11.25 9.35
C PHE A 157 9.76 -12.43 8.46
N GLU A 158 9.23 -12.12 7.27
CA GLU A 158 8.87 -13.10 6.26
C GLU A 158 9.35 -12.64 4.88
N LEU A 159 9.78 -13.60 4.06
CA LEU A 159 10.07 -13.38 2.64
C LEU A 159 9.13 -14.25 1.82
N HIS A 160 8.58 -13.68 0.74
CA HIS A 160 7.78 -14.42 -0.21
C HIS A 160 8.37 -14.24 -1.61
N GLY A 161 8.40 -15.32 -2.37
CA GLY A 161 8.75 -15.35 -3.79
C GLY A 161 7.58 -15.88 -4.61
N ASP A 162 7.15 -15.16 -5.63
CA ASP A 162 6.00 -15.50 -6.49
C ASP A 162 4.76 -15.95 -5.66
N ASP A 163 4.39 -15.12 -4.66
CA ASP A 163 3.28 -15.32 -3.71
C ASP A 163 3.41 -16.54 -2.76
N ARG A 164 4.56 -17.23 -2.72
CA ARG A 164 4.82 -18.35 -1.80
C ARG A 164 5.78 -17.91 -0.71
N SER A 165 5.49 -18.32 0.53
CA SER A 165 6.42 -18.10 1.65
C SER A 165 7.72 -18.85 1.40
N ILE A 166 8.84 -18.15 1.54
CA ILE A 166 10.18 -18.73 1.52
C ILE A 166 10.48 -19.24 2.93
N GLU A 167 10.45 -20.56 3.10
CA GLU A 167 10.74 -21.18 4.39
C GLU A 167 12.24 -21.14 4.71
N PHE A 168 12.56 -20.68 5.90
CA PHE A 168 13.91 -20.69 6.43
C PHE A 168 14.12 -21.96 7.24
N GLY A 169 14.73 -22.99 6.64
CA GLY A 169 15.11 -24.20 7.38
C GLY A 169 16.12 -23.85 8.50
N ARG A 170 16.21 -24.69 9.56
CA ARG A 170 17.15 -24.50 10.70
C ARG A 170 18.62 -24.33 10.30
N LYS A 171 18.99 -24.70 9.07
CA LYS A 171 20.34 -24.57 8.49
C LYS A 171 20.54 -23.33 7.62
N VAL A 172 19.51 -22.44 7.46
CA VAL A 172 19.69 -21.22 6.70
C VAL A 172 20.66 -20.32 7.44
N GLN A 173 21.70 -19.94 6.75
CA GLN A 173 22.72 -19.06 7.31
C GLN A 173 22.10 -17.70 7.63
N GLN A 174 22.32 -17.24 8.85
CA GLN A 174 21.72 -15.98 9.35
C GLN A 174 22.20 -14.75 8.56
N LYS A 175 23.43 -14.74 8.07
CA LYS A 175 24.04 -13.57 7.41
C LYS A 175 23.33 -13.10 6.14
N PRO A 176 22.85 -13.95 5.19
CA PRO A 176 22.00 -13.52 4.08
C PRO A 176 20.69 -12.83 4.53
N LEU A 177 20.06 -13.34 5.60
CA LEU A 177 18.86 -12.75 6.17
C LEU A 177 19.16 -11.40 6.86
N SER A 178 20.27 -11.32 7.59
CA SER A 178 20.72 -10.07 8.19
C SER A 178 21.05 -9.02 7.13
N LEU A 179 21.56 -9.42 5.95
CA LEU A 179 21.85 -8.51 4.85
C LEU A 179 20.59 -7.82 4.32
N ILE A 180 19.50 -8.57 4.04
CA ILE A 180 18.25 -7.96 3.56
C ILE A 180 17.56 -7.14 4.66
N LYS A 181 17.58 -7.60 5.91
CA LYS A 181 17.05 -6.86 7.05
C LYS A 181 17.76 -5.50 7.22
N ALA A 182 19.11 -5.51 7.23
CA ALA A 182 19.90 -4.30 7.31
C ALA A 182 19.67 -3.38 6.10
N LEU A 183 19.60 -3.96 4.89
CA LEU A 183 19.30 -3.18 3.68
C LEU A 183 17.96 -2.44 3.80
N VAL A 184 16.89 -3.11 4.26
CA VAL A 184 15.59 -2.46 4.51
C VAL A 184 15.73 -1.39 5.58
N ALA A 185 16.43 -1.67 6.70
CA ALA A 185 16.56 -0.74 7.83
C ALA A 185 17.25 0.58 7.47
N ILE A 186 18.16 0.56 6.51
CA ILE A 186 18.92 1.75 6.08
C ILE A 186 18.42 2.36 4.77
N GLY A 187 17.17 2.05 4.39
CA GLY A 187 16.44 2.71 3.31
C GLY A 187 16.39 1.96 1.98
N GLY A 188 17.06 0.81 1.85
CA GLY A 188 16.92 -0.10 0.71
C GLY A 188 17.54 0.34 -0.61
N LYS A 189 18.21 1.48 -0.68
CA LYS A 189 18.72 2.07 -1.93
C LYS A 189 20.16 2.55 -1.81
N GLY A 190 21.02 2.10 -2.72
CA GLY A 190 22.36 2.65 -2.91
C GLY A 190 23.29 2.50 -1.71
N VAL A 191 23.12 1.46 -0.91
CA VAL A 191 23.91 1.21 0.30
C VAL A 191 25.26 0.65 -0.09
N SER A 192 26.34 1.30 0.34
CA SER A 192 27.70 0.86 0.03
C SER A 192 28.04 -0.45 0.76
N GLU A 193 28.90 -1.25 0.15
CA GLU A 193 29.44 -2.47 0.74
C GLU A 193 30.13 -2.20 2.10
N GLY A 194 30.92 -1.11 2.17
CA GLY A 194 31.59 -0.71 3.41
C GLY A 194 30.60 -0.47 4.55
N ARG A 195 29.41 0.07 4.25
CA ARG A 195 28.36 0.23 5.27
C ARG A 195 27.83 -1.09 5.79
N PHE A 196 27.68 -2.10 4.92
CA PHE A 196 27.32 -3.45 5.37
C PHE A 196 28.44 -4.12 6.17
N ALA A 197 29.70 -3.91 5.78
CA ALA A 197 30.85 -4.42 6.53
C ALA A 197 30.81 -3.91 7.98
N GLU A 198 30.67 -2.61 8.19
CA GLU A 198 30.54 -1.99 9.51
C GLU A 198 29.37 -2.57 10.33
N LEU A 199 28.21 -2.80 9.70
CA LEU A 199 27.01 -3.21 10.41
C LEU A 199 26.95 -4.72 10.70
N LEU A 200 27.46 -5.57 9.81
CA LEU A 200 27.27 -7.01 9.87
C LEU A 200 28.54 -7.80 10.17
N TRP A 201 29.70 -7.20 9.95
CA TRP A 201 31.03 -7.83 10.15
C TRP A 201 32.03 -6.83 10.76
N PRO A 202 31.71 -6.20 11.92
CA PRO A 202 32.55 -5.13 12.48
C PRO A 202 33.98 -5.59 12.84
N ASP A 203 34.17 -6.89 13.09
CA ASP A 203 35.45 -7.47 13.48
C ASP A 203 36.25 -8.02 12.30
N ALA A 204 35.71 -7.96 11.05
CA ALA A 204 36.39 -8.46 9.86
C ALA A 204 37.29 -7.37 9.24
N ASP A 205 38.46 -7.77 8.76
CA ASP A 205 39.27 -6.89 7.90
C ASP A 205 38.58 -6.67 6.54
N GLY A 206 39.10 -5.72 5.73
CA GLY A 206 38.48 -5.32 4.48
C GLY A 206 38.26 -6.47 3.50
N ASP A 207 39.24 -7.35 3.34
CA ASP A 207 39.16 -8.48 2.41
C ASP A 207 38.17 -9.53 2.90
N MET A 208 38.19 -9.86 4.19
CA MET A 208 37.26 -10.80 4.81
C MET A 208 35.82 -10.25 4.78
N ALA A 209 35.64 -8.96 5.02
CA ALA A 209 34.34 -8.32 4.95
C ALA A 209 33.77 -8.36 3.51
N HIS A 210 34.60 -8.08 2.49
CA HIS A 210 34.24 -8.21 1.08
C HIS A 210 33.80 -9.63 0.71
N HIS A 211 34.59 -10.63 1.06
CA HIS A 211 34.23 -12.03 0.82
C HIS A 211 32.95 -12.45 1.52
N SER A 212 32.74 -11.99 2.76
CA SER A 212 31.55 -12.28 3.55
C SER A 212 30.31 -11.63 2.93
N PHE A 213 30.41 -10.38 2.49
CA PHE A 213 29.34 -9.66 1.81
C PHE A 213 28.97 -10.35 0.48
N THR A 214 29.95 -10.62 -0.38
CA THR A 214 29.72 -11.26 -1.69
C THR A 214 29.07 -12.64 -1.52
N SER A 215 29.55 -13.43 -0.56
CA SER A 215 28.98 -14.74 -0.23
C SER A 215 27.54 -14.62 0.29
N ALA A 216 27.27 -13.66 1.18
CA ALA A 216 25.93 -13.43 1.70
C ALA A 216 24.96 -12.96 0.61
N LEU A 217 25.41 -12.05 -0.27
CA LEU A 217 24.62 -11.55 -1.41
C LEU A 217 24.27 -12.66 -2.41
N SER A 218 25.26 -13.49 -2.79
CA SER A 218 25.05 -14.63 -3.69
C SER A 218 23.99 -15.60 -3.12
N ARG A 219 24.09 -15.92 -1.83
CA ARG A 219 23.11 -16.79 -1.16
C ARG A 219 21.75 -16.17 -1.03
N LEU A 220 21.68 -14.85 -0.78
CA LEU A 220 20.42 -14.12 -0.72
C LEU A 220 19.72 -14.12 -2.08
N ARG A 221 20.43 -13.86 -3.18
CA ARG A 221 19.88 -13.96 -4.55
C ARG A 221 19.32 -15.34 -4.83
N LYS A 222 20.08 -16.38 -4.49
CA LYS A 222 19.61 -17.77 -4.64
C LYS A 222 18.37 -18.07 -3.78
N LEU A 223 18.29 -17.50 -2.57
CA LEU A 223 17.13 -17.65 -1.69
C LEU A 223 15.88 -16.99 -2.25
N LEU A 224 16.02 -15.77 -2.81
CA LEU A 224 14.91 -15.01 -3.40
C LEU A 224 14.46 -15.59 -4.75
N GLY A 225 15.33 -16.35 -5.44
CA GLY A 225 15.03 -16.92 -6.76
C GLY A 225 14.89 -15.88 -7.89
N LYS A 226 15.21 -14.61 -7.62
CA LYS A 226 15.13 -13.49 -8.58
C LYS A 226 16.35 -12.60 -8.40
N ASP A 227 17.28 -12.67 -9.34
CA ASP A 227 18.52 -11.88 -9.27
C ASP A 227 18.26 -10.39 -9.42
N GLU A 228 17.25 -10.00 -10.19
CA GLU A 228 16.83 -8.63 -10.44
C GLU A 228 16.25 -7.93 -9.19
N ALA A 229 15.88 -8.71 -8.16
CA ALA A 229 15.42 -8.16 -6.89
C ALA A 229 16.51 -7.40 -6.13
N LEU A 230 17.79 -7.72 -6.40
CA LEU A 230 18.96 -7.15 -5.73
C LEU A 230 19.95 -6.58 -6.75
N GLU A 231 19.92 -5.27 -6.92
CA GLU A 231 20.78 -4.54 -7.85
C GLU A 231 22.09 -4.11 -7.16
N LEU A 232 23.21 -4.63 -7.63
CA LEU A 232 24.53 -4.17 -7.21
C LEU A 232 25.16 -3.35 -8.34
N LYS A 233 25.31 -2.04 -8.15
CA LYS A 233 25.91 -1.11 -9.11
C LYS A 233 26.98 -0.29 -8.40
N GLU A 234 28.18 -0.26 -8.94
CA GLU A 234 29.31 0.52 -8.40
C GLU A 234 29.55 0.29 -6.88
N GLY A 235 29.51 -0.97 -6.44
CA GLY A 235 29.68 -1.34 -5.02
C GLY A 235 28.53 -0.89 -4.11
N ARG A 236 27.38 -0.50 -4.66
CA ARG A 236 26.19 -0.10 -3.92
C ARG A 236 25.05 -1.08 -4.19
N LEU A 237 24.49 -1.61 -3.12
CA LEU A 237 23.37 -2.56 -3.15
C LEU A 237 22.04 -1.82 -2.98
N SER A 238 21.06 -2.21 -3.79
CA SER A 238 19.69 -1.73 -3.71
C SER A 238 18.71 -2.89 -3.83
N LEU A 239 17.55 -2.79 -3.16
CA LEU A 239 16.36 -3.55 -3.51
C LEU A 239 15.66 -2.87 -4.69
N SER A 240 15.32 -3.64 -5.70
CA SER A 240 14.62 -3.14 -6.89
C SER A 240 13.16 -2.83 -6.57
N ASN A 241 12.76 -1.57 -6.69
CA ASN A 241 11.36 -1.15 -6.50
C ASN A 241 10.41 -1.76 -7.53
N ARG A 242 10.95 -2.27 -8.64
CA ARG A 242 10.17 -2.90 -9.71
C ARG A 242 9.84 -4.37 -9.39
N HIS A 243 10.71 -5.02 -8.62
CA HIS A 243 10.61 -6.46 -8.34
C HIS A 243 10.33 -6.77 -6.88
N CYS A 244 10.46 -5.78 -6.01
CA CYS A 244 10.31 -5.96 -4.56
C CYS A 244 9.25 -5.05 -3.99
N TRP A 245 8.34 -5.64 -3.23
CA TRP A 245 7.46 -4.94 -2.31
C TRP A 245 7.99 -5.12 -0.89
N VAL A 246 8.00 -4.02 -0.12
CA VAL A 246 8.42 -4.03 1.29
C VAL A 246 7.34 -3.33 2.09
N ASP A 247 6.83 -3.97 3.13
CA ASP A 247 5.74 -3.46 3.97
C ASP A 247 6.07 -2.09 4.60
N VAL A 248 7.32 -1.90 5.05
CA VAL A 248 7.80 -0.60 5.55
C VAL A 248 7.69 0.50 4.50
N TRP A 249 8.08 0.23 3.25
CA TRP A 249 8.01 1.25 2.21
C TRP A 249 6.57 1.60 1.82
N ALA A 250 5.68 0.60 1.83
CA ALA A 250 4.26 0.82 1.61
C ALA A 250 3.65 1.64 2.75
N PHE A 251 3.98 1.30 4.00
CA PHE A 251 3.57 2.03 5.20
C PHE A 251 4.01 3.50 5.15
N GLU A 252 5.30 3.77 4.92
CA GLU A 252 5.83 5.13 4.84
C GLU A 252 5.20 5.95 3.70
N ARG A 253 4.95 5.32 2.54
CA ARG A 253 4.27 5.97 1.41
C ARG A 253 2.84 6.33 1.74
N PHE A 254 2.06 5.43 2.33
CA PHE A 254 0.69 5.74 2.75
C PHE A 254 0.65 6.86 3.77
N LEU A 255 1.57 6.89 4.76
CA LEU A 255 1.68 8.00 5.68
C LEU A 255 1.99 9.32 4.96
N GLY A 256 2.93 9.30 4.02
CA GLY A 256 3.29 10.48 3.22
C GLY A 256 2.11 11.02 2.39
N GLN A 257 1.34 10.12 1.77
CA GLN A 257 0.13 10.49 1.00
C GLN A 257 -0.98 11.02 1.92
N ALA A 258 -1.19 10.39 3.07
CA ALA A 258 -2.15 10.85 4.07
C ALA A 258 -1.83 12.29 4.53
N GLU A 259 -0.56 12.55 4.85
CA GLU A 259 -0.12 13.88 5.26
C GLU A 259 -0.23 14.92 4.14
N LYS A 260 0.04 14.53 2.88
CA LYS A 260 -0.15 15.38 1.71
C LYS A 260 -1.63 15.73 1.52
N ALA A 261 -2.51 14.72 1.49
CA ALA A 261 -3.95 14.90 1.35
C ALA A 261 -4.52 15.79 2.47
N ARG A 262 -4.05 15.60 3.73
CA ARG A 262 -4.43 16.44 4.87
C ARG A 262 -4.04 17.91 4.67
N LYS A 263 -2.82 18.18 4.18
CA LYS A 263 -2.37 19.54 3.87
C LYS A 263 -3.17 20.21 2.75
N GLU A 264 -3.65 19.40 1.80
CA GLU A 264 -4.51 19.84 0.70
C GLU A 264 -5.99 19.97 1.10
N GLY A 265 -6.36 19.70 2.35
CA GLY A 265 -7.75 19.76 2.83
C GLY A 265 -8.63 18.59 2.37
N LYS A 266 -8.04 17.55 1.78
CA LYS A 266 -8.73 16.34 1.29
C LYS A 266 -8.87 15.31 2.41
N GLU A 267 -9.70 15.61 3.41
CA GLU A 267 -9.78 14.83 4.65
C GLU A 267 -10.18 13.36 4.40
N LYS A 268 -11.15 13.10 3.51
CA LYS A 268 -11.58 11.72 3.19
C LYS A 268 -10.43 10.87 2.62
N GLU A 269 -9.65 11.46 1.74
CA GLU A 269 -8.49 10.80 1.13
C GLU A 269 -7.38 10.57 2.17
N ALA A 270 -7.13 11.53 3.05
CA ALA A 270 -6.18 11.41 4.14
C ALA A 270 -6.54 10.24 5.07
N ILE A 271 -7.81 10.13 5.46
CA ILE A 271 -8.31 9.04 6.32
C ILE A 271 -8.10 7.69 5.65
N ARG A 272 -8.46 7.53 4.38
CA ARG A 272 -8.26 6.30 3.63
C ARG A 272 -6.78 5.86 3.62
N PHE A 273 -5.86 6.80 3.42
CA PHE A 273 -4.43 6.48 3.44
C PHE A 273 -3.92 6.14 4.84
N PHE A 274 -4.39 6.80 5.89
CA PHE A 274 -4.07 6.41 7.26
C PHE A 274 -4.58 5.00 7.60
N GLU A 275 -5.81 4.66 7.20
CA GLU A 275 -6.36 3.31 7.37
C GLU A 275 -5.52 2.25 6.66
N LYS A 276 -5.11 2.51 5.40
CA LYS A 276 -4.20 1.64 4.65
C LYS A 276 -2.85 1.47 5.35
N ALA A 277 -2.26 2.55 5.86
CA ALA A 277 -1.02 2.47 6.63
C ALA A 277 -1.20 1.60 7.87
N LEU A 278 -2.25 1.82 8.67
CA LEU A 278 -2.51 1.03 9.88
C LEU A 278 -2.76 -0.44 9.60
N SER A 279 -3.33 -0.80 8.44
CA SER A 279 -3.55 -2.20 8.06
C SER A 279 -2.24 -2.98 7.85
N LEU A 280 -1.16 -2.28 7.47
CA LEU A 280 0.16 -2.86 7.28
C LEU A 280 0.94 -3.05 8.59
N TYR A 281 0.70 -2.19 9.58
CA TYR A 281 1.44 -2.21 10.83
C TYR A 281 0.92 -3.29 11.77
N ARG A 282 1.57 -4.45 11.77
CA ARG A 282 1.23 -5.61 12.61
C ARG A 282 2.06 -5.70 13.90
N GLY A 283 2.95 -4.76 14.11
CA GLY A 283 3.85 -4.68 15.25
C GLY A 283 5.12 -3.92 14.92
N PRO A 284 6.05 -3.80 15.88
CA PRO A 284 7.32 -3.11 15.69
C PRO A 284 8.14 -3.68 14.52
N PHE A 285 8.95 -2.83 13.91
CA PHE A 285 9.90 -3.26 12.88
C PHE A 285 10.88 -4.29 13.46
N LEU A 286 10.93 -5.48 12.85
CA LEU A 286 11.80 -6.59 13.24
C LEU A 286 11.83 -6.79 14.77
N PRO A 287 10.74 -7.23 15.41
CA PRO A 287 10.60 -7.20 16.89
C PRO A 287 11.66 -8.04 17.62
N PHE A 288 12.21 -9.06 16.98
CA PHE A 288 13.21 -9.96 17.54
C PHE A 288 14.65 -9.64 17.09
N GLU A 289 14.85 -8.51 16.41
CA GLU A 289 16.18 -8.09 15.96
C GLU A 289 16.79 -7.14 17.01
N GLU A 290 17.86 -7.59 17.66
CA GLU A 290 18.54 -6.85 18.73
C GLU A 290 19.63 -5.90 18.22
N MET A 291 19.96 -5.98 16.93
CA MET A 291 21.02 -5.16 16.35
C MET A 291 20.67 -3.68 16.33
N THR A 292 21.62 -2.86 16.73
CA THR A 292 21.46 -1.40 16.91
C THR A 292 21.02 -0.67 15.64
N TRP A 293 21.36 -1.16 14.47
CA TRP A 293 20.93 -0.58 13.18
C TRP A 293 19.42 -0.64 12.95
N ALA A 294 18.69 -1.52 13.62
CA ALA A 294 17.22 -1.63 13.48
C ALA A 294 16.47 -0.57 14.32
N VAL A 295 17.09 -0.04 15.38
CA VAL A 295 16.45 0.85 16.36
C VAL A 295 15.94 2.15 15.73
N PRO A 296 16.74 2.92 14.94
CA PRO A 296 16.28 4.20 14.42
C PRO A 296 15.03 4.08 13.54
N LEU A 297 14.99 3.05 12.65
CA LEU A 297 13.83 2.83 11.82
C LEU A 297 12.63 2.35 12.64
N ARG A 298 12.84 1.48 13.63
CA ARG A 298 11.78 1.01 14.54
C ARG A 298 11.08 2.17 15.23
N GLU A 299 11.83 3.10 15.80
CA GLU A 299 11.28 4.28 16.47
C GLU A 299 10.57 5.25 15.52
N LYS A 300 11.13 5.45 14.32
CA LYS A 300 10.50 6.27 13.27
C LYS A 300 9.14 5.70 12.88
N LEU A 301 9.06 4.38 12.62
CA LEU A 301 7.83 3.72 12.22
C LEU A 301 6.79 3.66 13.34
N ARG A 302 7.24 3.45 14.59
CA ARG A 302 6.41 3.54 15.80
C ARG A 302 5.78 4.93 15.92
N SER A 303 6.56 5.98 15.79
CA SER A 303 6.05 7.36 15.83
C SER A 303 5.03 7.63 14.72
N GLY A 304 5.30 7.16 13.48
CA GLY A 304 4.36 7.27 12.37
C GLY A 304 3.05 6.54 12.63
N PHE A 305 3.11 5.33 13.19
CA PHE A 305 1.93 4.54 13.57
C PHE A 305 1.09 5.26 14.62
N LEU A 306 1.68 5.72 15.70
CA LEU A 306 0.97 6.45 16.76
C LEU A 306 0.33 7.75 16.24
N GLY A 307 1.04 8.47 15.36
CA GLY A 307 0.51 9.65 14.68
C GLY A 307 -0.74 9.35 13.83
N ALA A 308 -0.73 8.24 13.09
CA ALA A 308 -1.88 7.81 12.28
C ALA A 308 -3.08 7.41 13.16
N VAL A 309 -2.84 6.63 14.23
CA VAL A 309 -3.88 6.27 15.20
C VAL A 309 -4.51 7.50 15.83
N ALA A 310 -3.67 8.44 16.30
CA ALA A 310 -4.15 9.67 16.92
C ALA A 310 -4.93 10.55 15.93
N HIS A 311 -4.55 10.57 14.65
CA HIS A 311 -5.28 11.32 13.63
C HIS A 311 -6.66 10.72 13.36
N LEU A 312 -6.75 9.41 13.14
CA LEU A 312 -8.00 8.72 12.89
C LEU A 312 -8.94 8.79 14.11
N GLY A 313 -8.42 8.56 15.30
CA GLY A 313 -9.20 8.69 16.53
C GLY A 313 -9.81 10.07 16.67
N ARG A 314 -9.02 11.15 16.54
CA ARG A 314 -9.51 12.54 16.59
C ARG A 314 -10.50 12.85 15.46
N HIS A 315 -10.36 12.26 14.28
CA HIS A 315 -11.37 12.40 13.23
C HIS A 315 -12.71 11.81 13.66
N HIS A 316 -12.72 10.58 14.20
CA HIS A 316 -13.95 9.95 14.70
C HIS A 316 -14.57 10.75 15.85
N GLU A 317 -13.77 11.30 16.77
CA GLU A 317 -14.25 12.19 17.84
C GLU A 317 -14.96 13.44 17.26
N LYS A 318 -14.36 14.10 16.25
CA LYS A 318 -14.91 15.31 15.62
C LYS A 318 -16.26 15.08 14.95
N VAL A 319 -16.48 13.89 14.40
CA VAL A 319 -17.75 13.53 13.75
C VAL A 319 -18.72 12.84 14.71
N GLY A 320 -18.42 12.76 16.00
CA GLY A 320 -19.25 12.19 17.05
C GLY A 320 -19.31 10.67 17.06
N ARG A 321 -18.42 9.99 16.36
CA ARG A 321 -18.33 8.51 16.30
C ARG A 321 -17.40 8.00 17.41
N TRP A 322 -17.90 8.06 18.63
CA TRP A 322 -17.08 7.78 19.81
C TRP A 322 -16.68 6.29 19.92
N GLU A 323 -17.54 5.36 19.50
CA GLU A 323 -17.26 3.93 19.50
C GLU A 323 -16.14 3.57 18.52
N GLU A 324 -16.13 4.17 17.33
CA GLU A 324 -15.07 3.99 16.35
C GLU A 324 -13.75 4.59 16.85
N ALA A 325 -13.80 5.74 17.52
CA ALA A 325 -12.61 6.33 18.18
C ALA A 325 -12.05 5.39 19.25
N VAL A 326 -12.91 4.81 20.10
CA VAL A 326 -12.54 3.79 21.10
C VAL A 326 -11.86 2.60 20.43
N SER A 327 -12.45 2.06 19.35
CA SER A 327 -11.87 0.95 18.60
C SER A 327 -10.50 1.28 18.04
N CYS A 328 -10.35 2.48 17.47
CA CYS A 328 -9.08 2.96 16.91
C CYS A 328 -7.99 3.05 17.98
N TYR A 329 -8.26 3.71 19.11
CA TYR A 329 -7.29 3.85 20.19
C TYR A 329 -6.95 2.53 20.88
N ARG A 330 -7.92 1.61 21.04
CA ARG A 330 -7.66 0.25 21.56
C ARG A 330 -6.69 -0.51 20.66
N LYS A 331 -6.90 -0.46 19.35
CA LYS A 331 -6.00 -1.06 18.35
C LYS A 331 -4.57 -0.48 18.44
N GLY A 332 -4.48 0.83 18.67
CA GLY A 332 -3.20 1.49 18.94
C GLY A 332 -2.49 0.94 20.18
N LEU A 333 -3.23 0.77 21.28
CA LEU A 333 -2.72 0.23 22.55
C LEU A 333 -2.43 -1.28 22.53
N GLU A 334 -2.97 -2.04 21.58
CA GLU A 334 -2.58 -3.45 21.34
C GLU A 334 -1.18 -3.55 20.72
N MET A 335 -0.81 -2.56 19.91
CA MET A 335 0.49 -2.50 19.24
C MET A 335 1.55 -1.76 20.06
N ASP A 336 1.14 -0.82 20.90
CA ASP A 336 2.00 0.01 21.74
C ASP A 336 1.31 0.34 23.07
N ASP A 337 1.46 -0.54 24.03
CA ASP A 337 0.76 -0.48 25.30
C ASP A 337 1.33 0.58 26.29
N VAL A 338 2.46 1.21 25.95
CA VAL A 338 3.04 2.31 26.75
C VAL A 338 2.70 3.70 26.21
N ALA A 339 1.91 3.80 25.12
CA ALA A 339 1.49 5.07 24.54
C ALA A 339 0.45 5.78 25.40
N GLU A 340 0.89 6.54 26.42
CA GLU A 340 0.03 7.20 27.40
C GLU A 340 -1.01 8.14 26.78
N GLU A 341 -0.68 8.81 25.67
CA GLU A 341 -1.62 9.69 24.95
C GLU A 341 -2.87 8.93 24.49
N LEU A 342 -2.73 7.68 24.02
CA LEU A 342 -3.85 6.87 23.58
C LEU A 342 -4.77 6.48 24.75
N TYR A 343 -4.20 6.21 25.93
CA TYR A 343 -5.00 6.00 27.14
C TYR A 343 -5.82 7.23 27.50
N ARG A 344 -5.23 8.44 27.42
CA ARG A 344 -5.98 9.69 27.67
C ARG A 344 -7.16 9.85 26.72
N SER A 345 -6.90 9.70 25.40
CA SER A 345 -7.96 9.79 24.40
C SER A 345 -9.05 8.75 24.61
N LEU A 346 -8.67 7.53 24.94
CA LEU A 346 -9.61 6.45 25.21
C LEU A 346 -10.48 6.73 26.46
N MET A 347 -9.88 7.29 27.52
CA MET A 347 -10.64 7.73 28.72
C MET A 347 -11.64 8.81 28.36
N VAL A 348 -11.26 9.82 27.57
CA VAL A 348 -12.15 10.90 27.13
C VAL A 348 -13.32 10.34 26.31
N CYS A 349 -13.07 9.42 25.37
CA CYS A 349 -14.13 8.77 24.60
C CYS A 349 -15.12 8.03 25.51
N HIS A 350 -14.65 7.24 26.48
CA HIS A 350 -15.53 6.56 27.43
C HIS A 350 -16.35 7.52 28.30
N ILE A 351 -15.77 8.64 28.73
CA ILE A 351 -16.51 9.69 29.46
C ILE A 351 -17.62 10.27 28.56
N ARG A 352 -17.33 10.56 27.28
CA ARG A 352 -18.31 11.07 26.32
C ARG A 352 -19.46 10.10 26.04
N LEU A 353 -19.21 8.80 26.17
CA LEU A 353 -20.19 7.73 26.06
C LEU A 353 -20.96 7.47 27.38
N GLY A 354 -20.69 8.21 28.46
CA GLY A 354 -21.27 7.95 29.76
C GLY A 354 -20.76 6.69 30.47
N GLN A 355 -19.64 6.14 30.00
CA GLN A 355 -19.02 4.90 30.48
C GLN A 355 -17.91 5.18 31.48
N GLU A 356 -18.23 5.79 32.62
CA GLU A 356 -17.24 6.22 33.61
C GLU A 356 -16.44 5.05 34.22
N THR A 357 -17.07 3.91 34.43
CA THR A 357 -16.43 2.69 34.94
C THR A 357 -15.32 2.21 34.01
N GLU A 358 -15.59 2.24 32.68
CA GLU A 358 -14.62 1.88 31.64
C GLU A 358 -13.46 2.87 31.59
N ALA A 359 -13.74 4.16 31.69
CA ALA A 359 -12.70 5.18 31.75
C ALA A 359 -11.75 4.98 32.95
N LEU A 360 -12.28 4.65 34.13
CA LEU A 360 -11.48 4.30 35.31
C LEU A 360 -10.68 3.00 35.12
N SER A 361 -11.27 2.00 34.44
CA SER A 361 -10.55 0.76 34.11
C SER A 361 -9.37 1.04 33.18
N VAL A 362 -9.57 1.86 32.15
CA VAL A 362 -8.48 2.33 31.24
C VAL A 362 -7.38 3.04 32.01
N TYR A 363 -7.72 3.94 32.95
CA TYR A 363 -6.72 4.61 33.79
C TYR A 363 -5.91 3.62 34.66
N ARG A 364 -6.59 2.64 35.30
CA ARG A 364 -5.91 1.60 36.10
C ARG A 364 -4.94 0.79 35.25
N ARG A 365 -5.35 0.42 34.03
CA ARG A 365 -4.49 -0.27 33.06
C ARG A 365 -3.29 0.59 32.71
N CYS A 366 -3.49 1.85 32.34
CA CYS A 366 -2.42 2.80 32.03
C CYS A 366 -1.39 2.86 33.16
N ARG A 367 -1.84 3.11 34.40
CA ARG A 367 -0.98 3.18 35.59
C ARG A 367 -0.18 1.89 35.81
N LYS A 368 -0.83 0.73 35.68
CA LYS A 368 -0.18 -0.57 35.84
C LYS A 368 0.90 -0.78 34.78
N THR A 369 0.58 -0.52 33.51
CA THR A 369 1.51 -0.74 32.41
C THR A 369 2.72 0.20 32.51
N LEU A 370 2.51 1.52 32.71
CA LEU A 370 3.61 2.48 32.82
C LEU A 370 4.52 2.18 34.03
N SER A 371 3.93 1.77 35.16
CA SER A 371 4.71 1.38 36.33
C SER A 371 5.53 0.11 36.11
N SER A 372 4.94 -0.92 35.48
CA SER A 372 5.61 -2.21 35.29
C SER A 372 6.66 -2.19 34.18
N VAL A 373 6.43 -1.44 33.09
CA VAL A 373 7.30 -1.42 31.90
C VAL A 373 8.35 -0.32 31.98
N LEU A 374 7.95 0.88 32.42
CA LEU A 374 8.81 2.06 32.44
C LEU A 374 9.23 2.53 33.84
N GLY A 375 8.70 1.92 34.92
CA GLY A 375 8.93 2.39 36.27
C GLY A 375 8.33 3.78 36.56
N MET A 376 7.40 4.27 35.78
CA MET A 376 6.85 5.63 35.79
C MET A 376 5.40 5.67 36.24
N ASN A 377 4.98 6.80 36.81
CA ASN A 377 3.57 7.08 37.06
C ASN A 377 2.97 7.83 35.86
N PRO A 378 1.63 7.72 35.63
CA PRO A 378 0.94 8.53 34.62
C PRO A 378 1.19 10.04 34.83
N SER A 379 1.21 10.79 33.72
CA SER A 379 1.38 12.24 33.69
C SER A 379 0.29 12.97 34.49
N ALA A 380 0.55 14.25 34.82
CA ALA A 380 -0.43 15.09 35.50
C ALA A 380 -1.75 15.21 34.72
N GLU A 381 -1.66 15.27 33.38
CA GLU A 381 -2.83 15.33 32.50
C GLU A 381 -3.70 14.08 32.63
N THR A 382 -3.11 12.90 32.55
CA THR A 382 -3.83 11.61 32.67
C THR A 382 -4.48 11.46 34.03
N ARG A 383 -3.78 11.88 35.11
CA ARG A 383 -4.32 11.88 36.46
C ARG A 383 -5.47 12.87 36.61
N SER A 384 -5.40 14.05 35.98
CA SER A 384 -6.47 15.05 36.00
C SER A 384 -7.76 14.53 35.35
N ILE A 385 -7.67 13.84 34.21
CA ILE A 385 -8.81 13.21 33.57
C ILE A 385 -9.45 12.17 34.51
N ALA A 386 -8.63 11.32 35.14
CA ALA A 386 -9.14 10.33 36.08
C ALA A 386 -9.83 10.96 37.30
N ALA A 387 -9.30 12.09 37.81
CA ALA A 387 -9.88 12.81 38.94
C ALA A 387 -11.18 13.58 38.61
N SER A 388 -11.44 13.85 37.33
CA SER A 388 -12.69 14.48 36.87
C SER A 388 -13.87 13.49 36.74
N ILE A 389 -13.57 12.18 36.69
CA ILE A 389 -14.61 11.15 36.62
C ILE A 389 -15.39 11.12 37.93
N GLY A 390 -16.72 11.13 37.86
CA GLY A 390 -17.61 11.18 39.03
C GLY A 390 -17.80 12.58 39.64
N ARG A 391 -17.23 13.63 39.04
CA ARG A 391 -17.47 15.05 39.41
C ARG A 391 -18.32 15.81 38.38
N SER A 392 -18.84 15.16 37.34
CA SER A 392 -19.81 15.80 36.43
C SER A 392 -21.07 16.18 37.21
N PRO A 393 -21.51 17.44 37.18
CA PRO A 393 -22.83 17.79 37.72
C PRO A 393 -23.90 17.07 36.90
N ALA A 394 -24.90 16.52 37.61
CA ALA A 394 -26.06 15.89 37.06
C ALA A 394 -26.90 16.83 36.16
#